data_fa46ca1b3078d700544e91e7ad5ed3fe
#
_entry.id   fa46ca1b3078d700544e91e7ad5ed3fe
#
_cell.length_a   1.000
_cell.length_b   1.000
_cell.length_c   1.000
_cell.angle_alpha   90.00
_cell.angle_beta   90.00
_cell.angle_gamma   90.00
#
_symmetry.space_group_name_H-M   'P 1'
#
loop_
_entity.id
_entity.type
_entity.pdbx_description
1 polymer ?
#
loop_
_entity_poly.entity_id
_entity_poly.type
_entity_poly.pdbx_seq_one_letter_code
_entity_poly.pdbx_strand_id
1 'polypeptide(L)'
;MEVADLRRFRSYRNWILAHGKTELYHEPEYNELLQKVLGFIDSIPDSMVRSIAYLYYVNASSIHFISGITNYSIRQILRIRDRIENKGKGRF
;
A
#
# COMPACT_ATOMS: atom_id res chain seq x y z
N MET A 1 -11.08 0.92 7.41
CA MET A 1 -9.81 1.46 6.86
C MET A 1 -10.10 2.65 5.98
N GLU A 2 -9.52 3.77 6.29
CA GLU A 2 -9.67 4.98 5.49
C GLU A 2 -8.61 5.02 4.38
N VAL A 3 -8.97 5.59 3.22
CA VAL A 3 -8.01 5.79 2.14
C VAL A 3 -6.84 6.64 2.61
N ALA A 4 -7.11 7.64 3.46
CA ALA A 4 -6.07 8.49 4.02
C ALA A 4 -5.03 7.67 4.79
N ASP A 5 -5.44 6.60 5.46
CA ASP A 5 -4.52 5.72 6.20
C ASP A 5 -3.58 4.99 5.24
N LEU A 6 -4.10 4.48 4.12
CA LEU A 6 -3.28 3.81 3.12
C LEU A 6 -2.23 4.75 2.54
N ARG A 7 -2.67 5.96 2.16
CA ARG A 7 -1.77 6.95 1.56
C ARG A 7 -0.73 7.43 2.56
N ARG A 8 -1.14 7.65 3.80
CA ARG A 8 -0.21 8.08 4.85
C ARG A 8 0.82 7.01 5.14
N PHE A 9 0.40 5.75 5.17
CA PHE A 9 1.33 4.65 5.40
C PHE A 9 2.35 4.55 4.27
N ARG A 10 1.92 4.67 3.02
CA ARG A 10 2.84 4.68 1.89
C ARG A 10 3.85 5.82 2.01
N SER A 11 3.41 7.00 2.44
CA SER A 11 4.31 8.14 2.64
C SER A 11 5.35 7.86 3.72
N TYR A 12 4.96 7.24 4.82
CA TYR A 12 5.90 6.85 5.87
C TYR A 12 6.93 5.85 5.34
N ARG A 13 6.48 4.84 4.59
CA ARG A 13 7.38 3.85 4.02
C ARG A 13 8.35 4.47 3.02
N ASN A 14 7.84 5.36 2.19
CA ASN A 14 8.66 6.06 1.20
C ASN A 14 9.74 6.89 1.90
N TRP A 15 9.38 7.60 2.96
CA TRP A 15 10.31 8.40 3.73
C TRP A 15 11.40 7.53 4.39
N ILE A 16 11.01 6.41 4.99
CA ILE A 16 11.94 5.47 5.62
C ILE A 16 12.95 4.95 4.60
N LEU A 17 12.46 4.52 3.43
CA LEU A 17 13.30 3.97 2.38
C LEU A 17 14.28 5.02 1.82
N ALA A 18 13.82 6.27 1.72
CA ALA A 18 14.66 7.35 1.19
C ALA A 18 15.73 7.81 2.19
N HIS A 19 15.46 7.77 3.47
CA HIS A 19 16.34 8.35 4.50
C HIS A 19 17.05 7.32 5.36
N GLY A 20 16.68 6.04 5.25
CA GLY A 20 17.28 4.98 6.06
C GLY A 20 17.02 5.15 7.56
N LYS A 21 15.99 5.90 7.94
CA LYS A 21 15.67 6.17 9.33
C LYS A 21 14.76 5.08 9.90
N THR A 22 15.01 4.72 11.16
CA THR A 22 14.23 3.69 11.85
C THR A 22 13.44 4.25 13.02
N GLU A 23 13.54 5.53 13.31
CA GLU A 23 12.84 6.17 14.45
C GLU A 23 11.33 6.00 14.35
N LEU A 24 10.77 5.99 13.13
CA LEU A 24 9.34 5.82 12.94
C LEU A 24 8.83 4.45 13.41
N TYR A 25 9.69 3.43 13.43
CA TYR A 25 9.30 2.12 13.92
C TYR A 25 8.98 2.11 15.40
N HIS A 26 9.41 3.13 16.14
CA HIS A 26 9.16 3.26 17.57
C HIS A 26 7.95 4.15 17.87
N GLU A 27 7.35 4.76 16.84
CA GLU A 27 6.17 5.58 17.01
C GLU A 27 4.92 4.70 17.14
N PRO A 28 4.13 4.85 18.21
CA PRO A 28 2.91 4.05 18.37
C PRO A 28 1.95 4.23 17.21
N GLU A 29 1.82 5.45 16.67
CA GLU A 29 0.96 5.75 15.54
C GLU A 29 1.37 4.97 14.30
N TYR A 30 2.67 4.87 14.03
CA TYR A 30 3.17 4.09 12.89
C TYR A 30 2.80 2.62 13.05
N ASN A 31 2.99 2.05 14.24
CA ASN A 31 2.71 0.63 14.49
C ASN A 31 1.21 0.32 14.38
N GLU A 32 0.35 1.19 14.88
CA GLU A 32 -1.08 1.05 14.72
C GLU A 32 -1.49 1.07 13.25
N LEU A 33 -0.92 2.00 12.50
CA LEU A 33 -1.21 2.14 11.08
C LEU A 33 -0.71 0.92 10.31
N LEU A 34 0.48 0.41 10.64
CA LEU A 34 1.04 -0.79 10.05
C LEU A 34 0.09 -1.97 10.23
N GLN A 35 -0.43 -2.19 11.45
CA GLN A 35 -1.34 -3.30 11.72
C GLN A 35 -2.64 -3.17 10.93
N LYS A 36 -3.19 -1.97 10.86
CA LYS A 36 -4.40 -1.70 10.08
C LYS A 36 -4.19 -1.99 8.60
N VAL A 37 -3.09 -1.51 8.04
CA VAL A 37 -2.79 -1.67 6.60
C VAL A 37 -2.54 -3.14 6.27
N LEU A 38 -1.73 -3.84 7.06
CA LEU A 38 -1.45 -5.25 6.83
C LEU A 38 -2.72 -6.09 6.94
N GLY A 39 -3.56 -5.84 7.94
CA GLY A 39 -4.83 -6.54 8.10
C GLY A 39 -5.76 -6.31 6.92
N PHE A 40 -5.83 -5.07 6.44
CA PHE A 40 -6.63 -4.74 5.27
C PHE A 40 -6.14 -5.47 4.02
N ILE A 41 -4.82 -5.43 3.76
CA ILE A 41 -4.23 -6.08 2.59
C ILE A 41 -4.47 -7.59 2.64
N ASP A 42 -4.27 -8.20 3.81
CA ASP A 42 -4.49 -9.64 3.99
C ASP A 42 -5.94 -10.04 3.75
N SER A 43 -6.89 -9.11 3.90
CA SER A 43 -8.30 -9.37 3.67
C SER A 43 -8.69 -9.34 2.19
N ILE A 44 -7.82 -8.89 1.31
CA ILE A 44 -8.09 -8.82 -0.12
C ILE A 44 -8.10 -10.24 -0.69
N PRO A 45 -9.22 -10.71 -1.25
CA PRO A 45 -9.32 -12.11 -1.69
C PRO A 45 -8.50 -12.44 -2.95
N ASP A 46 -8.35 -11.49 -3.86
CA ASP A 46 -7.59 -11.70 -5.09
C ASP A 46 -6.11 -11.61 -4.80
N SER A 47 -5.37 -12.70 -5.06
CA SER A 47 -3.94 -12.78 -4.72
C SER A 47 -3.08 -11.77 -5.49
N MET A 48 -3.43 -11.48 -6.75
CA MET A 48 -2.67 -10.51 -7.54
C MET A 48 -2.93 -9.09 -7.04
N VAL A 49 -4.19 -8.76 -6.74
CA VAL A 49 -4.54 -7.45 -6.17
C VAL A 49 -3.85 -7.27 -4.82
N ARG A 50 -3.84 -8.31 -4.00
CA ARG A 50 -3.15 -8.29 -2.70
C ARG A 50 -1.65 -8.04 -2.85
N SER A 51 -1.02 -8.70 -3.82
CA SER A 51 0.40 -8.50 -4.10
C SER A 51 0.70 -7.08 -4.56
N ILE A 52 -0.13 -6.54 -5.43
CA ILE A 52 0.02 -5.16 -5.90
C ILE A 52 -0.16 -4.17 -4.76
N ALA A 53 -1.15 -4.40 -3.88
CA ALA A 53 -1.36 -3.57 -2.70
C ALA A 53 -0.11 -3.57 -1.81
N TYR A 54 0.47 -4.73 -1.59
CA TYR A 54 1.68 -4.86 -0.78
C TYR A 54 2.84 -4.09 -1.40
N LEU A 55 3.07 -4.28 -2.69
CA LEU A 55 4.15 -3.59 -3.40
C LEU A 55 3.98 -2.07 -3.33
N TYR A 56 2.76 -1.59 -3.54
CA TYR A 56 2.51 -0.15 -3.62
C TYR A 56 2.52 0.52 -2.24
N TYR A 57 1.82 -0.05 -1.26
CA TYR A 57 1.62 0.59 0.04
C TYR A 57 2.69 0.25 1.06
N VAL A 58 3.16 -0.99 1.10
CA VAL A 58 4.16 -1.41 2.09
C VAL A 58 5.58 -1.18 1.56
N ASN A 59 5.86 -1.60 0.34
CA ASN A 59 7.19 -1.43 -0.25
C ASN A 59 7.37 -0.07 -0.91
N ALA A 60 6.32 0.73 -1.00
CA ALA A 60 6.34 2.06 -1.62
C ALA A 60 6.90 2.04 -3.05
N SER A 61 6.68 0.93 -3.76
CA SER A 61 7.16 0.77 -5.14
C SER A 61 6.42 1.73 -6.09
N SER A 62 7.12 2.18 -7.12
CA SER A 62 6.50 3.03 -8.14
C SER A 62 5.55 2.23 -9.02
N ILE A 63 4.61 2.93 -9.64
CA ILE A 63 3.68 2.32 -10.59
C ILE A 63 4.44 1.67 -11.75
N HIS A 64 5.49 2.32 -12.24
CA HIS A 64 6.32 1.79 -13.33
C HIS A 64 7.01 0.48 -12.93
N PHE A 65 7.56 0.43 -11.72
CA PHE A 65 8.20 -0.77 -11.22
C PHE A 65 7.20 -1.92 -11.11
N ILE A 66 6.02 -1.67 -10.54
CA ILE A 66 4.99 -2.69 -10.37
C ILE A 66 4.53 -3.19 -11.75
N SER A 67 4.34 -2.29 -12.70
CA SER A 67 3.99 -2.66 -14.07
C SER A 67 5.03 -3.60 -14.67
N GLY A 68 6.32 -3.29 -14.45
CA GLY A 68 7.41 -4.10 -15.00
C GLY A 68 7.45 -5.52 -14.46
N ILE A 69 7.21 -5.71 -13.16
CA ILE A 69 7.31 -7.05 -12.56
C ILE A 69 6.04 -7.86 -12.64
N THR A 70 4.89 -7.23 -12.85
CA THR A 70 3.60 -7.94 -12.93
C THR A 70 3.13 -8.17 -14.36
N ASN A 71 3.76 -7.54 -15.33
CA ASN A 71 3.34 -7.54 -16.74
C ASN A 71 1.96 -6.88 -16.97
N TYR A 72 1.43 -6.19 -15.95
CA TYR A 72 0.23 -5.38 -16.10
C TYR A 72 0.62 -4.01 -16.62
N SER A 73 -0.21 -3.43 -17.47
CA SER A 73 0.01 -2.06 -17.96
C SER A 73 -0.13 -1.06 -16.80
N ILE A 74 0.48 0.11 -16.95
CA ILE A 74 0.35 1.20 -15.98
C ILE A 74 -1.12 1.50 -15.72
N ARG A 75 -1.93 1.52 -16.79
CA ARG A 75 -3.36 1.80 -16.69
C ARG A 75 -4.09 0.75 -15.84
N GLN A 76 -3.74 -0.53 -16.01
CA GLN A 76 -4.31 -1.61 -15.20
C GLN A 76 -3.91 -1.48 -13.73
N ILE A 77 -2.65 -1.13 -13.45
CA ILE A 77 -2.18 -0.91 -12.07
C ILE A 77 -2.95 0.25 -11.43
N LEU A 78 -3.15 1.34 -12.15
CA LEU A 78 -3.91 2.48 -11.64
C LEU A 78 -5.36 2.11 -11.32
N ARG A 79 -6.00 1.30 -12.16
CA ARG A 79 -7.35 0.78 -11.91
C ARG A 79 -7.39 -0.09 -10.66
N ILE A 80 -6.40 -0.94 -10.50
CA ILE A 80 -6.32 -1.81 -9.33
C ILE A 80 -6.14 -0.97 -8.07
N ARG A 81 -5.27 0.04 -8.10
CA ARG A 81 -5.10 0.94 -6.98
C ARG A 81 -6.41 1.63 -6.61
N ASP A 82 -7.15 2.11 -7.60
CA ASP A 82 -8.42 2.77 -7.36
C ASP A 82 -9.44 1.82 -6.71
N ARG A 83 -9.46 0.56 -7.14
CA ARG A 83 -10.31 -0.46 -6.50
C ARG A 83 -9.91 -0.70 -5.05
N ILE A 84 -8.62 -0.79 -4.78
CA ILE A 84 -8.11 -0.98 -3.42
C ILE A 84 -8.54 0.20 -2.54
N GLU A 85 -8.40 1.43 -3.03
CA GLU A 85 -8.77 2.61 -2.28
C GLU A 85 -10.27 2.73 -2.06
N ASN A 86 -11.07 2.26 -3.00
CA ASN A 86 -12.51 2.18 -2.81
C ASN A 86 -12.88 1.15 -1.74
N LYS A 87 -12.18 0.02 -1.70
CA LYS A 87 -12.34 -0.95 -0.62
C LYS A 87 -11.97 -0.34 0.73
N GLY A 88 -10.90 0.44 0.77
CA GLY A 88 -10.49 1.15 1.95
C GLY A 88 -11.57 2.09 2.47
N LYS A 89 -12.47 2.56 1.59
CA LYS A 89 -13.62 3.38 1.97
C LYS A 89 -14.85 2.56 2.34
N GLY A 90 -14.75 1.24 2.32
CA GLY A 90 -15.88 0.36 2.60
C GLY A 90 -16.89 0.25 1.47
N ARG A 91 -16.51 0.57 0.26
CA ARG A 91 -17.39 0.54 -0.92
C ARG A 91 -17.14 -0.71 -1.74
N PHE A 92 -17.83 -1.75 -1.40
CA PHE A 92 -17.77 -2.99 -2.17
C PHE A 92 -19.08 -3.32 -2.79
#